data_1589e6e42af4139e9bce051a338919d4
#
_entry.id   1589e6e42af4139e9bce051a338919d4
#
_cell.length_a   1.000
_cell.length_b   1.000
_cell.length_c   1.000
_cell.angle_alpha   90.00
_cell.angle_beta   90.00
_cell.angle_gamma   90.00
#
_symmetry.space_group_name_H-M   'P 1'
#
loop_
_entity.id
_entity.type
_entity.pdbx_description
1 polymer ?
#
loop_
_entity_poly.entity_id
_entity_poly.type
_entity_poly.pdbx_seq_one_letter_code
_entity_poly.pdbx_strand_id
1 'polypeptide(L)'
;MSEDEMESALDWLNEHFIFMEQSDGTTATIDDILERASAAVSRMGVRTLTIDPYNYMEMNVGSKSETNLISEMLTKVRNWAAAHDVAVFFIAHPAKLYRQTDGNYPVPKGYDISASASWFAKADVGFTVHRNFDTERVEIHVWKVRFKHLGKQGMSELQYDVVTGTYSEIPDVWDNDWMHE
;
A
#
# COMPACT_ATOMS: atom_id res chain seq x y z
N MET A 1 -13.13 18.96 -16.86
CA MET A 1 -12.70 17.82 -17.70
C MET A 1 -13.68 17.73 -18.85
N SER A 2 -13.22 17.85 -20.08
CA SER A 2 -14.03 17.69 -21.30
C SER A 2 -14.33 16.19 -21.52
N GLU A 3 -15.24 15.89 -22.48
CA GLU A 3 -15.56 14.52 -22.86
C GLU A 3 -14.34 13.81 -23.46
N ASP A 4 -13.58 14.50 -24.31
CA ASP A 4 -12.36 13.98 -24.93
C ASP A 4 -11.25 13.69 -23.88
N GLU A 5 -11.11 14.54 -22.86
CA GLU A 5 -10.16 14.30 -21.75
C GLU A 5 -10.56 13.09 -20.90
N MET A 6 -11.87 12.88 -20.71
CA MET A 6 -12.37 11.73 -19.97
C MET A 6 -12.16 10.43 -20.76
N GLU A 7 -12.44 10.43 -22.07
CA GLU A 7 -12.21 9.28 -22.94
C GLU A 7 -10.73 8.90 -22.98
N SER A 8 -9.84 9.89 -23.16
CA SER A 8 -8.39 9.67 -23.14
C SER A 8 -7.89 9.10 -21.81
N ALA A 9 -8.47 9.55 -20.69
CA ALA A 9 -8.11 9.03 -19.37
C ALA A 9 -8.58 7.58 -19.16
N LEU A 10 -9.77 7.24 -19.66
CA LEU A 10 -10.30 5.88 -19.62
C LEU A 10 -9.48 4.92 -20.48
N ASP A 11 -9.09 5.35 -21.67
CA ASP A 11 -8.22 4.56 -22.55
C ASP A 11 -6.88 4.29 -21.90
N TRP A 12 -6.29 5.31 -21.29
CA TRP A 12 -5.02 5.15 -20.55
C TRP A 12 -5.16 4.18 -19.37
N LEU A 13 -6.26 4.26 -18.59
CA LEU A 13 -6.54 3.34 -17.50
C LEU A 13 -6.69 1.90 -18.01
N ASN A 14 -7.44 1.68 -19.09
CA ASN A 14 -7.65 0.36 -19.68
C ASN A 14 -6.35 -0.25 -20.23
N GLU A 15 -5.43 0.58 -20.71
CA GLU A 15 -4.13 0.12 -21.20
C GLU A 15 -3.16 -0.27 -20.05
N HIS A 16 -3.22 0.44 -18.92
CA HIS A 16 -2.22 0.31 -17.85
C HIS A 16 -2.70 -0.47 -16.62
N PHE A 17 -4.02 -0.59 -16.41
CA PHE A 17 -4.58 -1.23 -15.24
C PHE A 17 -5.49 -2.40 -15.59
N ILE A 18 -5.40 -3.46 -14.81
CA ILE A 18 -6.28 -4.62 -14.87
C ILE A 18 -6.96 -4.74 -13.51
N PHE A 19 -8.28 -4.61 -13.50
CA PHE A 19 -9.08 -4.78 -12.30
C PHE A 19 -9.54 -6.24 -12.21
N MET A 20 -9.23 -6.88 -11.08
CA MET A 20 -9.67 -8.25 -10.78
C MET A 20 -10.91 -8.19 -9.89
N GLU A 21 -12.06 -8.48 -10.48
CA GLU A 21 -13.33 -8.51 -9.76
C GLU A 21 -13.76 -9.93 -9.43
N GLN A 22 -14.41 -10.09 -8.27
CA GLN A 22 -15.08 -11.33 -7.88
C GLN A 22 -16.58 -11.16 -8.12
N SER A 23 -17.05 -11.68 -9.26
CA SER A 23 -18.43 -11.46 -9.73
C SER A 23 -19.45 -12.47 -9.23
N ASP A 24 -19.03 -13.58 -8.62
CA ASP A 24 -19.88 -14.68 -8.17
C ASP A 24 -20.40 -14.54 -6.72
N GLY A 25 -20.09 -13.41 -6.07
CA GLY A 25 -20.48 -13.15 -4.68
C GLY A 25 -19.69 -13.93 -3.63
N THR A 26 -18.66 -14.68 -4.05
CA THR A 26 -17.73 -15.33 -3.12
C THR A 26 -16.59 -14.40 -2.76
N THR A 27 -15.91 -14.71 -1.65
CA THR A 27 -14.70 -13.97 -1.24
C THR A 27 -13.48 -14.68 -1.80
N ALA A 28 -12.59 -13.95 -2.46
CA ALA A 28 -11.38 -14.54 -3.02
C ALA A 28 -10.38 -14.95 -1.93
N THR A 29 -9.79 -16.12 -2.08
CA THR A 29 -8.63 -16.53 -1.30
C THR A 29 -7.35 -15.95 -1.89
N ILE A 30 -6.25 -15.98 -1.13
CA ILE A 30 -4.94 -15.56 -1.67
C ILE A 30 -4.52 -16.43 -2.86
N ASP A 31 -4.85 -17.71 -2.84
CA ASP A 31 -4.49 -18.63 -3.91
C ASP A 31 -5.22 -18.27 -5.22
N ASP A 32 -6.51 -17.90 -5.15
CA ASP A 32 -7.30 -17.44 -6.30
C ASP A 32 -6.72 -16.14 -6.89
N ILE A 33 -6.32 -15.20 -6.01
CA ILE A 33 -5.72 -13.92 -6.43
C ILE A 33 -4.39 -14.18 -7.16
N LEU A 34 -3.51 -15.00 -6.58
CA LEU A 34 -2.20 -15.29 -7.17
C LEU A 34 -2.30 -16.10 -8.48
N GLU A 35 -3.29 -17.00 -8.62
CA GLU A 35 -3.55 -17.72 -9.86
C GLU A 35 -3.97 -16.74 -10.99
N ARG A 36 -4.94 -15.86 -10.72
CA ARG A 36 -5.37 -14.84 -11.69
C ARG A 36 -4.24 -13.87 -12.02
N ALA A 37 -3.47 -13.44 -11.03
CA ALA A 37 -2.31 -12.58 -11.23
C ALA A 37 -1.24 -13.27 -12.10
N SER A 38 -1.00 -14.57 -11.93
CA SER A 38 -0.09 -15.35 -12.79
C SER A 38 -0.54 -15.35 -14.25
N ALA A 39 -1.84 -15.47 -14.48
CA ALA A 39 -2.41 -15.37 -15.82
C ALA A 39 -2.21 -13.96 -16.43
N ALA A 40 -2.42 -12.90 -15.62
CA ALA A 40 -2.20 -11.51 -16.04
C ALA A 40 -0.71 -11.23 -16.36
N VAL A 41 0.21 -11.72 -15.54
CA VAL A 41 1.65 -11.62 -15.80
C VAL A 41 2.01 -12.29 -17.12
N SER A 42 1.55 -13.53 -17.31
CA SER A 42 1.94 -14.32 -18.49
C SER A 42 1.33 -13.81 -19.80
N ARG A 43 0.11 -13.28 -19.76
CA ARG A 43 -0.62 -12.87 -20.96
C ARG A 43 -0.48 -11.39 -21.30
N MET A 44 -0.32 -10.55 -20.27
CA MET A 44 -0.41 -9.10 -20.40
C MET A 44 0.86 -8.39 -19.90
N GLY A 45 1.84 -9.11 -19.34
CA GLY A 45 3.10 -8.54 -18.90
C GLY A 45 3.00 -7.68 -17.63
N VAL A 46 2.02 -7.95 -16.77
CA VAL A 46 1.83 -7.22 -15.50
C VAL A 46 3.10 -7.28 -14.65
N ARG A 47 3.50 -6.15 -14.07
CA ARG A 47 4.68 -6.01 -13.20
C ARG A 47 4.35 -5.59 -11.78
N THR A 48 3.11 -5.24 -11.53
CA THR A 48 2.66 -4.79 -10.20
C THR A 48 1.33 -5.44 -9.87
N LEU A 49 1.21 -5.95 -8.64
CA LEU A 49 -0.04 -6.45 -8.06
C LEU A 49 -0.37 -5.62 -6.82
N THR A 50 -1.55 -5.03 -6.78
CA THR A 50 -2.08 -4.36 -5.57
C THR A 50 -3.21 -5.18 -4.99
N ILE A 51 -3.14 -5.50 -3.69
CA ILE A 51 -4.18 -6.17 -2.92
C ILE A 51 -4.72 -5.17 -1.90
N ASP A 52 -5.98 -4.71 -2.06
CA ASP A 52 -6.60 -3.63 -1.28
C ASP A 52 -8.05 -3.98 -0.89
N PRO A 53 -8.35 -4.14 0.38
CA PRO A 53 -7.46 -4.51 1.47
C PRO A 53 -7.52 -6.02 1.78
N TYR A 54 -6.54 -6.53 2.52
CA TYR A 54 -6.48 -7.93 2.91
C TYR A 54 -7.65 -8.36 3.80
N ASN A 55 -8.25 -7.43 4.55
CA ASN A 55 -9.34 -7.71 5.49
C ASN A 55 -10.61 -8.29 4.84
N TYR A 56 -10.76 -8.14 3.53
CA TYR A 56 -11.86 -8.71 2.76
C TYR A 56 -11.54 -10.06 2.11
N MET A 57 -10.36 -10.62 2.39
CA MET A 57 -9.99 -11.93 1.88
C MET A 57 -10.52 -13.04 2.79
N GLU A 58 -10.93 -14.15 2.19
CA GLU A 58 -11.28 -15.34 2.96
C GLU A 58 -10.04 -16.02 3.52
N MET A 59 -10.01 -16.18 4.83
CA MET A 59 -9.01 -16.97 5.52
C MET A 59 -9.64 -18.25 6.07
N ASN A 60 -9.20 -19.37 5.53
CA ASN A 60 -9.67 -20.69 5.98
C ASN A 60 -9.04 -21.01 7.34
N VAL A 61 -9.70 -20.58 8.41
CA VAL A 61 -9.14 -20.59 9.77
C VAL A 61 -8.88 -22.04 10.28
N GLY A 62 -9.72 -23.00 9.93
CA GLY A 62 -9.55 -24.40 10.35
C GLY A 62 -9.13 -24.52 11.83
N SER A 63 -8.05 -25.25 12.09
CA SER A 63 -7.43 -25.40 13.43
C SER A 63 -6.24 -24.47 13.65
N LYS A 64 -5.87 -23.62 12.68
CA LYS A 64 -4.71 -22.72 12.77
C LYS A 64 -5.07 -21.39 13.41
N SER A 65 -4.12 -20.78 14.10
CA SER A 65 -4.27 -19.40 14.57
C SER A 65 -4.21 -18.41 13.41
N GLU A 66 -4.93 -17.30 13.51
CA GLU A 66 -4.90 -16.20 12.53
C GLU A 66 -3.46 -15.74 12.24
N THR A 67 -2.62 -15.63 13.26
CA THR A 67 -1.20 -15.28 13.13
C THR A 67 -0.44 -16.23 12.19
N ASN A 68 -0.69 -17.52 12.29
CA ASN A 68 -0.05 -18.52 11.44
C ASN A 68 -0.54 -18.41 10.00
N LEU A 69 -1.85 -18.21 9.80
CA LEU A 69 -2.44 -18.03 8.49
C LEU A 69 -1.87 -16.80 7.75
N ILE A 70 -1.80 -15.65 8.45
CA ILE A 70 -1.17 -14.44 7.91
C ILE A 70 0.29 -14.70 7.56
N SER A 71 1.02 -15.38 8.43
CA SER A 71 2.42 -15.72 8.16
C SER A 71 2.59 -16.58 6.91
N GLU A 72 1.75 -17.61 6.74
CA GLU A 72 1.75 -18.48 5.56
C GLU A 72 1.38 -17.70 4.29
N MET A 73 0.31 -16.90 4.36
CA MET A 73 -0.16 -16.04 3.27
C MET A 73 0.95 -15.11 2.78
N LEU A 74 1.56 -14.36 3.68
CA LEU A 74 2.65 -13.43 3.33
C LEU A 74 3.88 -14.15 2.75
N THR A 75 4.14 -15.39 3.19
CA THR A 75 5.20 -16.21 2.59
C THR A 75 4.86 -16.61 1.16
N LYS A 76 3.61 -17.04 0.90
CA LYS A 76 3.13 -17.35 -0.45
C LYS A 76 3.26 -16.16 -1.38
N VAL A 77 2.75 -14.99 -0.96
CA VAL A 77 2.81 -13.75 -1.75
C VAL A 77 4.25 -13.38 -2.09
N ARG A 78 5.15 -13.42 -1.11
CA ARG A 78 6.56 -13.09 -1.32
C ARG A 78 7.24 -14.05 -2.29
N ASN A 79 7.01 -15.34 -2.14
CA ASN A 79 7.60 -16.36 -3.03
C ASN A 79 7.05 -16.21 -4.45
N TRP A 80 5.76 -15.94 -4.59
CA TRP A 80 5.12 -15.68 -5.87
C TRP A 80 5.68 -14.41 -6.54
N ALA A 81 5.80 -13.32 -5.80
CA ALA A 81 6.37 -12.06 -6.27
C ALA A 81 7.79 -12.26 -6.83
N ALA A 82 8.64 -12.98 -6.09
CA ALA A 82 10.00 -13.30 -6.52
C ALA A 82 10.04 -14.19 -7.75
N ALA A 83 9.15 -15.21 -7.84
CA ALA A 83 9.11 -16.14 -8.96
C ALA A 83 8.64 -15.48 -10.27
N HIS A 84 7.81 -14.44 -10.19
CA HIS A 84 7.22 -13.77 -11.35
C HIS A 84 7.86 -12.41 -11.66
N ASP A 85 8.83 -11.95 -10.87
CA ASP A 85 9.45 -10.63 -10.97
C ASP A 85 8.40 -9.51 -10.92
N VAL A 86 7.50 -9.58 -9.92
CA VAL A 86 6.38 -8.66 -9.72
C VAL A 86 6.52 -7.93 -8.39
N ALA A 87 6.30 -6.61 -8.39
CA ALA A 87 6.15 -5.84 -7.16
C ALA A 87 4.74 -6.03 -6.58
N VAL A 88 4.64 -6.38 -5.30
CA VAL A 88 3.34 -6.54 -4.64
C VAL A 88 3.14 -5.45 -3.59
N PHE A 89 2.08 -4.66 -3.77
CA PHE A 89 1.58 -3.72 -2.78
C PHE A 89 0.45 -4.38 -2.00
N PHE A 90 0.69 -4.61 -0.71
CA PHE A 90 -0.29 -5.25 0.16
C PHE A 90 -0.81 -4.21 1.15
N ILE A 91 -2.07 -3.80 0.99
CA ILE A 91 -2.69 -2.77 1.82
C ILE A 91 -3.40 -3.43 2.98
N ALA A 92 -3.08 -2.98 4.18
CA ALA A 92 -3.65 -3.49 5.41
C ALA A 92 -4.03 -2.34 6.36
N HIS A 93 -5.16 -2.47 7.02
CA HIS A 93 -5.58 -1.51 8.03
C HIS A 93 -4.98 -1.83 9.38
N PRO A 94 -4.57 -0.80 10.15
CA PRO A 94 -4.09 -1.01 11.51
C PRO A 94 -5.23 -1.51 12.40
N ALA A 95 -4.87 -2.22 13.47
CA ALA A 95 -5.77 -2.49 14.57
C ALA A 95 -6.24 -1.18 15.23
N LYS A 96 -7.25 -1.27 16.09
CA LYS A 96 -7.73 -0.10 16.82
C LYS A 96 -6.60 0.55 17.61
N LEU A 97 -6.22 1.76 17.20
CA LEU A 97 -5.25 2.57 17.91
C LEU A 97 -5.94 3.40 19.00
N TYR A 98 -5.20 3.69 20.05
CA TYR A 98 -5.67 4.55 21.14
C TYR A 98 -4.97 5.92 21.05
N ARG A 99 -5.71 6.98 21.40
CA ARG A 99 -5.14 8.31 21.48
C ARG A 99 -4.03 8.37 22.51
N GLN A 100 -2.97 9.08 22.19
CA GLN A 100 -1.88 9.39 23.10
C GLN A 100 -2.28 10.49 24.08
N THR A 101 -1.40 10.82 25.03
CA THR A 101 -1.64 11.86 26.05
C THR A 101 -1.78 13.25 25.47
N ASP A 102 -1.27 13.51 24.29
CA ASP A 102 -1.42 14.75 23.50
C ASP A 102 -2.76 14.83 22.75
N GLY A 103 -3.59 13.78 22.83
CA GLY A 103 -4.89 13.69 22.15
C GLY A 103 -4.83 13.17 20.73
N ASN A 104 -3.64 12.96 20.15
CA ASN A 104 -3.44 12.49 18.78
C ASN A 104 -3.37 10.96 18.70
N TYR A 105 -3.68 10.41 17.55
CA TYR A 105 -3.41 9.01 17.26
C TYR A 105 -1.96 8.83 16.82
N PRO A 106 -1.26 7.78 17.31
CA PRO A 106 0.08 7.49 16.81
C PRO A 106 0.02 7.10 15.34
N VAL A 107 1.09 7.41 14.60
CA VAL A 107 1.25 6.92 13.23
C VAL A 107 1.43 5.41 13.25
N PRO A 108 0.54 4.63 12.62
CA PRO A 108 0.61 3.17 12.65
C PRO A 108 1.85 2.65 11.92
N LYS A 109 2.37 1.52 12.40
CA LYS A 109 3.50 0.80 11.80
C LYS A 109 3.10 -0.65 11.54
N GLY A 110 3.97 -1.41 10.92
CA GLY A 110 3.69 -2.82 10.61
C GLY A 110 3.35 -3.71 11.81
N TYR A 111 3.72 -3.33 13.02
CA TYR A 111 3.33 -4.03 14.26
C TYR A 111 1.90 -3.71 14.71
N ASP A 112 1.35 -2.61 14.24
CA ASP A 112 0.00 -2.16 14.59
C ASP A 112 -1.08 -2.77 13.66
N ILE A 113 -0.67 -3.52 12.64
CA ILE A 113 -1.58 -4.28 11.80
C ILE A 113 -2.10 -5.50 12.61
N SER A 114 -3.41 -5.70 12.57
CA SER A 114 -4.06 -6.76 13.35
C SER A 114 -3.40 -8.13 13.15
N ALA A 115 -3.37 -8.87 14.25
CA ALA A 115 -3.03 -10.28 14.36
C ALA A 115 -1.59 -10.70 14.08
N SER A 116 -0.62 -9.87 13.64
CA SER A 116 0.69 -10.45 13.41
C SER A 116 1.87 -9.49 13.25
N ALA A 117 2.93 -9.71 14.03
CA ALA A 117 4.27 -9.18 13.77
C ALA A 117 4.84 -9.65 12.40
N SER A 118 4.19 -10.62 11.74
CA SER A 118 4.61 -11.12 10.43
C SER A 118 4.55 -10.06 9.33
N TRP A 119 3.64 -9.10 9.43
CA TRP A 119 3.58 -7.96 8.51
C TRP A 119 4.91 -7.20 8.50
N PHE A 120 5.37 -6.83 9.70
CA PHE A 120 6.67 -6.17 9.81
C PHE A 120 7.81 -7.10 9.37
N ALA A 121 7.82 -8.36 9.81
CA ALA A 121 8.93 -9.27 9.56
C ALA A 121 9.09 -9.60 8.06
N LYS A 122 8.01 -9.80 7.32
CA LYS A 122 8.03 -10.30 5.94
C LYS A 122 8.02 -9.24 4.86
N ALA A 123 7.56 -8.03 5.12
CA ALA A 123 7.65 -6.93 4.18
C ALA A 123 9.12 -6.61 3.81
N ASP A 124 9.40 -6.30 2.57
CA ASP A 124 10.71 -5.78 2.14
C ASP A 124 10.79 -4.27 2.34
N VAL A 125 9.71 -3.56 2.03
CA VAL A 125 9.49 -2.16 2.38
C VAL A 125 8.16 -2.06 3.11
N GLY A 126 8.12 -1.21 4.15
CA GLY A 126 6.90 -0.92 4.86
C GLY A 126 6.75 0.58 5.07
N PHE A 127 5.59 1.11 4.74
CA PHE A 127 5.28 2.51 4.91
C PHE A 127 3.82 2.72 5.31
N THR A 128 3.56 3.87 5.90
CA THR A 128 2.23 4.31 6.29
C THR A 128 1.93 5.64 5.62
N VAL A 129 0.77 5.75 5.03
CA VAL A 129 0.19 7.01 4.57
C VAL A 129 -0.67 7.54 5.69
N HIS A 130 -0.26 8.64 6.30
CA HIS A 130 -0.92 9.26 7.44
C HIS A 130 -1.40 10.66 7.09
N ARG A 131 -2.70 10.92 7.27
CA ARG A 131 -3.23 12.27 7.11
C ARG A 131 -3.14 13.00 8.44
N ASN A 132 -2.28 14.00 8.49
CA ASN A 132 -2.17 14.90 9.62
C ASN A 132 -3.22 16.03 9.47
N PHE A 133 -4.24 16.02 10.33
CA PHE A 133 -5.34 17.00 10.25
C PHE A 133 -4.97 18.36 10.83
N ASP A 134 -3.93 18.43 11.66
CA ASP A 134 -3.48 19.71 12.24
C ASP A 134 -2.69 20.55 11.23
N THR A 135 -1.90 19.87 10.38
CA THR A 135 -1.10 20.52 9.33
C THR A 135 -1.75 20.46 7.95
N GLU A 136 -2.87 19.73 7.80
CA GLU A 136 -3.56 19.45 6.53
C GLU A 136 -2.67 18.74 5.49
N ARG A 137 -1.59 18.09 5.96
CA ARG A 137 -0.62 17.39 5.12
C ARG A 137 -0.80 15.88 5.14
N VAL A 138 -0.28 15.24 4.13
CA VAL A 138 -0.16 13.78 4.07
C VAL A 138 1.29 13.38 4.29
N GLU A 139 1.52 12.60 5.32
CA GLU A 139 2.84 12.13 5.73
C GLU A 139 3.03 10.69 5.25
N ILE A 140 4.15 10.42 4.59
CA ILE A 140 4.57 9.08 4.19
C ILE A 140 5.68 8.62 5.14
N HIS A 141 5.32 7.78 6.10
CA HIS A 141 6.26 7.26 7.08
C HIS A 141 6.82 5.91 6.63
N VAL A 142 8.06 5.89 6.14
CA VAL A 142 8.77 4.65 5.82
C VAL A 142 9.39 4.08 7.08
N TRP A 143 8.75 3.05 7.65
CA TRP A 143 9.19 2.43 8.90
C TRP A 143 10.06 1.18 8.69
N LYS A 144 10.16 0.66 7.45
CA LYS A 144 11.02 -0.46 7.12
C LYS A 144 11.59 -0.35 5.71
N VAL A 145 12.87 -0.62 5.58
CA VAL A 145 13.58 -0.94 4.34
C VAL A 145 14.51 -2.11 4.64
N ARG A 146 14.24 -3.27 4.04
CA ARG A 146 15.02 -4.49 4.28
C ARG A 146 16.44 -4.37 3.75
N PHE A 147 16.58 -3.83 2.56
CA PHE A 147 17.86 -3.71 1.86
C PHE A 147 18.37 -2.28 1.91
N LYS A 148 19.40 -2.05 2.73
CA LYS A 148 19.94 -0.71 3.01
C LYS A 148 20.42 0.05 1.76
N HIS A 149 20.79 -0.64 0.69
CA HIS A 149 21.22 -0.03 -0.56
C HIS A 149 20.06 0.50 -1.42
N LEU A 150 18.82 0.09 -1.13
CA LEU A 150 17.62 0.56 -1.84
C LEU A 150 16.97 1.79 -1.22
N GLY A 151 17.34 2.12 0.03
CA GLY A 151 16.75 3.26 0.71
C GLY A 151 16.94 3.23 2.22
N LYS A 152 16.34 4.19 2.89
CA LYS A 152 16.39 4.35 4.35
C LYS A 152 14.99 4.60 4.92
N GLN A 153 14.85 4.36 6.21
CA GLN A 153 13.67 4.80 6.98
C GLN A 153 13.63 6.33 7.04
N GLY A 154 12.46 6.89 7.10
CA GLY A 154 12.27 8.33 7.17
C GLY A 154 10.81 8.72 7.00
N MET A 155 10.58 10.00 6.87
CA MET A 155 9.27 10.58 6.62
C MET A 155 9.39 11.64 5.52
N SER A 156 8.37 11.72 4.68
CA SER A 156 8.19 12.77 3.69
C SER A 156 6.77 13.31 3.77
N GLU A 157 6.60 14.59 3.55
CA GLU A 157 5.29 15.25 3.54
C GLU A 157 4.86 15.56 2.10
N LEU A 158 3.58 15.41 1.85
CA LEU A 158 2.93 15.74 0.58
C LEU A 158 1.74 16.65 0.85
N GLN A 159 1.46 17.53 -0.10
CA GLN A 159 0.20 18.26 -0.14
C GLN A 159 -0.83 17.49 -0.95
N TYR A 160 -2.05 17.37 -0.40
CA TYR A 160 -3.17 16.77 -1.10
C TYR A 160 -4.13 17.84 -1.61
N ASP A 161 -4.37 17.85 -2.91
CA ASP A 161 -5.40 18.68 -3.52
C ASP A 161 -6.73 17.92 -3.55
N VAL A 162 -7.70 18.40 -2.80
CA VAL A 162 -9.03 17.78 -2.67
C VAL A 162 -9.84 17.88 -3.96
N VAL A 163 -9.58 18.91 -4.79
CA VAL A 163 -10.34 19.15 -6.03
C VAL A 163 -9.91 18.21 -7.14
N THR A 164 -8.61 17.99 -7.26
CA THR A 164 -8.02 17.15 -8.31
C THR A 164 -7.75 15.72 -7.84
N GLY A 165 -7.75 15.48 -6.52
CA GLY A 165 -7.38 14.18 -5.94
C GLY A 165 -5.88 13.85 -6.07
N THR A 166 -5.03 14.86 -6.32
CA THR A 166 -3.61 14.64 -6.57
C THR A 166 -2.75 14.98 -5.35
N TYR A 167 -1.59 14.33 -5.29
CA TYR A 167 -0.54 14.63 -4.33
C TYR A 167 0.59 15.38 -5.02
N SER A 168 1.12 16.40 -4.36
CA SER A 168 2.29 17.15 -4.83
C SER A 168 3.34 17.25 -3.75
N GLU A 169 4.59 17.39 -4.15
CA GLU A 169 5.67 17.74 -3.25
C GLU A 169 5.44 19.12 -2.64
N ILE A 170 5.81 19.27 -1.39
CA ILE A 170 5.81 20.58 -0.74
C ILE A 170 7.11 21.24 -1.18
N PRO A 171 7.05 22.40 -1.86
CA PRO A 171 8.26 23.11 -2.26
C PRO A 171 9.10 23.39 -1.01
N ASP A 172 10.40 23.04 -1.06
CA ASP A 172 11.34 23.52 -0.07
C ASP A 172 11.33 25.04 -0.15
N VAL A 173 10.81 25.67 0.89
CA VAL A 173 10.95 27.12 1.08
C VAL A 173 12.41 27.32 1.46
N TRP A 174 13.29 27.36 0.47
CA TRP A 174 14.62 27.90 0.68
C TRP A 174 14.43 29.37 1.02
N ASP A 175 14.61 29.69 2.29
CA ASP A 175 14.74 31.06 2.76
C ASP A 175 15.92 31.69 2.01
N ASN A 176 15.62 32.47 0.97
CA ASN A 176 16.60 33.24 0.20
C ASN A 176 17.09 34.48 0.98
N ASP A 177 17.00 34.47 2.30
CA ASP A 177 17.44 35.57 3.18
C ASP A 177 18.98 35.70 3.30
N TRP A 178 19.74 34.84 2.62
CA TRP A 178 21.21 34.93 2.63
C TRP A 178 21.82 35.78 1.50
N MET A 179 21.00 36.46 0.69
CA MET A 179 21.51 37.27 -0.45
C MET A 179 21.38 38.78 -0.28
N HIS A 180 21.13 39.29 0.92
CA HIS A 180 21.07 40.71 1.22
C HIS A 180 21.96 41.07 2.43
N GLU A 181 23.28 40.83 2.33
CA GLU A 181 24.31 41.56 3.06
C GLU A 181 25.51 41.82 2.15
#